data_bf88d13b9bf665fe4e4bdbdad9f27123
#
_entry.id   bf88d13b9bf665fe4e4bdbdad9f27123
#
_cell.length_a   1.000
_cell.length_b   1.000
_cell.length_c   1.000
_cell.angle_alpha   90.00
_cell.angle_beta   90.00
_cell.angle_gamma   90.00
#
_symmetry.space_group_name_H-M   'P 1'
#
loop_
_entity.id
_entity.type
_entity.pdbx_description
1 polymer ?
#
loop_
_entity_poly.entity_id
_entity_poly.type
_entity_poly.pdbx_seq_one_letter_code
_entity_poly.pdbx_strand_id
1 'polypeptide(L)'
;LSSGSLGAYELMVYAITNKVITPGQLALQPCSASAVITNPKNGDIVAMVSYPSYDNNRLSGTVDAKYFNSLINDKAAPMINRATQSFTAPGSTYKPCTTIAGLDTGTISSGTTFYCSGSFDKVTPAPRCWRLSGHGGEVAATAIRDSCNVYFYNVGYNLACRKDGTYNSTYGTSTLQKYSDLLGMSTKAGVEIEENSPQASNTNAIASAIGQGNHKYSTLNLARYVTTIATSGKCYNLTLIDKITDSDGNVIRENEAEVDHQVELSSSIWDTVHEGMMLAGNSYRGISKLNMKIAAKSGTAQENTKEPDHSLLVTYSPYDDPEICVSTCIQHGYSSDTSIDLTADIYKIYYGLE
;
A
#
# COMPACT_ATOMS: atom_id res chain seq x y z
N LEU A 1 21.87 16.84 -28.12
CA LEU A 1 21.89 15.55 -28.84
C LEU A 1 22.60 15.70 -30.21
N SER A 2 22.22 16.65 -31.02
CA SER A 2 22.81 16.84 -32.36
C SER A 2 24.30 17.21 -32.36
N SER A 3 24.79 17.79 -31.25
CA SER A 3 26.23 18.13 -31.05
C SER A 3 27.04 16.99 -30.46
N GLY A 4 26.41 15.88 -30.06
CA GLY A 4 27.06 14.73 -29.41
C GLY A 4 27.59 15.01 -28.00
N SER A 5 27.24 16.17 -27.40
CA SER A 5 27.74 16.57 -26.07
C SER A 5 27.00 15.93 -24.91
N LEU A 6 25.77 15.44 -25.12
CA LEU A 6 24.96 14.75 -24.09
C LEU A 6 24.26 13.55 -24.69
N GLY A 7 24.24 12.42 -23.99
CA GLY A 7 23.43 11.27 -24.30
C GLY A 7 21.93 11.55 -24.04
N ALA A 8 21.05 10.72 -24.62
CA ALA A 8 19.61 10.90 -24.42
C ALA A 8 19.20 10.81 -22.96
N TYR A 9 19.78 9.89 -22.20
CA TYR A 9 19.54 9.74 -20.75
C TYR A 9 19.99 10.98 -19.98
N GLU A 10 21.21 11.46 -20.23
CA GLU A 10 21.77 12.65 -19.57
C GLU A 10 20.95 13.91 -19.87
N LEU A 11 20.45 14.05 -21.11
CA LEU A 11 19.56 15.12 -21.47
C LEU A 11 18.21 15.06 -20.73
N MET A 12 17.63 13.86 -20.59
CA MET A 12 16.38 13.67 -19.83
C MET A 12 16.60 14.01 -18.35
N VAL A 13 17.67 13.49 -17.74
CA VAL A 13 18.00 13.80 -16.33
C VAL A 13 18.19 15.29 -16.14
N TYR A 14 18.96 15.96 -17.03
CA TYR A 14 19.16 17.41 -16.99
C TYR A 14 17.84 18.17 -17.09
N ALA A 15 16.99 17.81 -18.05
CA ALA A 15 15.72 18.50 -18.29
C ALA A 15 14.74 18.33 -17.11
N ILE A 16 14.68 17.16 -16.48
CA ILE A 16 13.86 16.90 -15.29
C ILE A 16 14.42 17.67 -14.08
N THR A 17 15.72 17.56 -13.82
CA THR A 17 16.38 18.22 -12.68
C THR A 17 16.23 19.73 -12.74
N ASN A 18 16.32 20.32 -13.94
CA ASN A 18 16.15 21.76 -14.16
C ASN A 18 14.67 22.16 -14.38
N LYS A 19 13.72 21.26 -14.17
CA LYS A 19 12.28 21.51 -14.32
C LYS A 19 11.87 22.03 -15.71
N VAL A 20 12.62 21.69 -16.74
CA VAL A 20 12.30 22.01 -18.15
C VAL A 20 11.17 21.13 -18.65
N ILE A 21 11.17 19.86 -18.24
CA ILE A 21 10.11 18.90 -18.47
C ILE A 21 9.80 18.16 -17.16
N THR A 22 8.56 17.68 -17.04
CA THR A 22 8.19 16.78 -15.94
C THR A 22 8.30 15.32 -16.41
N PRO A 23 8.56 14.37 -15.52
CA PRO A 23 8.48 12.95 -15.84
C PRO A 23 7.16 12.55 -16.50
N GLY A 24 6.03 13.09 -16.04
CA GLY A 24 4.71 12.84 -16.63
C GLY A 24 4.62 13.27 -18.10
N GLN A 25 5.27 14.35 -18.51
CA GLN A 25 5.29 14.81 -19.91
C GLN A 25 6.02 13.85 -20.85
N LEU A 26 6.89 13.01 -20.33
CA LEU A 26 7.53 11.93 -21.11
C LEU A 26 6.59 10.75 -21.37
N ALA A 27 5.39 10.76 -20.80
CA ALA A 27 4.44 9.65 -20.82
C ALA A 27 5.07 8.30 -20.41
N LEU A 28 6.10 8.36 -19.54
CA LEU A 28 6.75 7.20 -18.98
C LEU A 28 5.98 6.79 -17.75
N GLN A 29 5.59 5.55 -17.73
CA GLN A 29 5.12 4.95 -16.49
C GLN A 29 6.31 4.55 -15.68
N PRO A 30 6.84 4.71 -14.85
CA PRO A 30 7.02 4.82 -13.44
C PRO A 30 6.95 6.28 -12.92
N CYS A 31 6.42 7.18 -13.68
CA CYS A 31 6.34 8.58 -13.30
C CYS A 31 4.98 8.98 -12.72
N SER A 32 4.09 8.03 -12.52
CA SER A 32 2.83 8.26 -11.82
C SER A 32 2.86 7.65 -10.42
N ALA A 33 2.39 8.44 -9.47
CA ALA A 33 2.42 8.06 -8.06
C ALA A 33 1.20 8.58 -7.31
N SER A 34 0.95 7.98 -6.17
CA SER A 34 0.02 8.50 -5.17
C SER A 34 0.54 8.25 -3.76
N ALA A 35 0.19 9.15 -2.87
CA ALA A 35 0.47 9.03 -1.45
C ALA A 35 -0.76 9.46 -0.65
N VAL A 36 -1.07 8.73 0.41
CA VAL A 36 -2.12 9.08 1.38
C VAL A 36 -1.52 8.98 2.77
N ILE A 37 -1.67 10.04 3.53
CA ILE A 37 -1.22 10.17 4.90
C ILE A 37 -2.45 10.35 5.78
N THR A 38 -2.62 9.50 6.79
CA THR A 38 -3.77 9.54 7.70
C THR A 38 -3.31 9.75 9.15
N ASN A 39 -4.17 10.36 9.93
CA ASN A 39 -4.03 10.41 11.39
C ASN A 39 -4.74 9.18 12.01
N PRO A 40 -4.02 8.24 12.63
CA PRO A 40 -4.63 7.04 13.20
C PRO A 40 -5.47 7.32 14.47
N LYS A 41 -5.43 8.54 15.03
CA LYS A 41 -6.21 8.87 16.23
C LYS A 41 -7.66 9.22 15.90
N ASN A 42 -7.94 9.69 14.67
CA ASN A 42 -9.27 10.16 14.28
C ASN A 42 -9.70 9.82 12.84
N GLY A 43 -8.83 9.25 12.02
CA GLY A 43 -9.14 8.90 10.63
C GLY A 43 -9.04 10.06 9.64
N ASP A 44 -8.57 11.24 10.05
CA ASP A 44 -8.37 12.37 9.14
C ASP A 44 -7.28 12.08 8.11
N ILE A 45 -7.49 12.56 6.90
CA ILE A 45 -6.47 12.57 5.86
C ILE A 45 -5.63 13.83 6.02
N VAL A 46 -4.40 13.65 6.51
CA VAL A 46 -3.41 14.72 6.67
C VAL A 46 -2.94 15.24 5.32
N ALA A 47 -2.75 14.34 4.35
CA ALA A 47 -2.42 14.68 2.98
C ALA A 47 -2.83 13.56 2.01
N MET A 48 -3.28 13.97 0.83
CA MET A 48 -3.56 13.07 -0.30
C MET A 48 -2.95 13.66 -1.56
N VAL A 49 -2.10 12.89 -2.22
CA VAL A 49 -1.39 13.32 -3.43
C VAL A 49 -1.62 12.35 -4.57
N SER A 50 -1.92 12.89 -5.74
CA SER A 50 -1.95 12.19 -7.02
C SER A 50 -0.97 12.85 -7.98
N TYR A 51 -0.05 12.09 -8.59
CA TYR A 51 0.92 12.61 -9.56
C TYR A 51 0.90 11.76 -10.84
N PRO A 52 0.93 12.38 -12.03
CA PRO A 52 0.82 13.82 -12.27
C PRO A 52 -0.55 14.38 -11.88
N SER A 53 -0.59 15.69 -11.64
CA SER A 53 -1.79 16.42 -11.27
C SER A 53 -1.99 17.61 -12.22
N TYR A 54 -2.96 18.46 -11.93
CA TYR A 54 -3.28 19.62 -12.74
C TYR A 54 -3.61 20.85 -11.87
N ASP A 55 -3.59 22.03 -12.47
CA ASP A 55 -3.92 23.29 -11.80
C ASP A 55 -5.44 23.49 -11.79
N ASN A 56 -6.06 23.26 -10.62
CA ASN A 56 -7.48 23.42 -10.40
C ASN A 56 -7.97 24.84 -10.64
N ASN A 57 -7.12 25.87 -10.40
CA ASN A 57 -7.52 27.26 -10.57
C ASN A 57 -7.82 27.59 -12.03
N ARG A 58 -7.17 26.92 -12.97
CA ARG A 58 -7.43 27.10 -14.42
C ARG A 58 -8.74 26.47 -14.89
N LEU A 59 -9.33 25.62 -14.05
CA LEU A 59 -10.61 24.96 -14.31
C LEU A 59 -11.75 25.51 -13.46
N SER A 60 -11.46 26.46 -12.56
CA SER A 60 -12.46 27.10 -11.69
C SER A 60 -12.98 28.39 -12.35
N GLY A 61 -14.28 28.68 -12.17
CA GLY A 61 -14.93 29.84 -12.77
C GLY A 61 -14.99 29.73 -14.30
N THR A 62 -14.29 30.63 -15.02
CA THR A 62 -14.17 30.55 -16.48
C THR A 62 -13.11 29.52 -16.85
N VAL A 63 -13.55 28.37 -17.33
CA VAL A 63 -12.65 27.25 -17.67
C VAL A 63 -11.72 27.64 -18.81
N ASP A 64 -10.40 27.45 -18.61
CA ASP A 64 -9.42 27.50 -19.68
C ASP A 64 -9.55 26.29 -20.62
N ALA A 65 -10.35 26.45 -21.67
CA ALA A 65 -10.66 25.37 -22.61
C ALA A 65 -9.42 24.77 -23.29
N LYS A 66 -8.38 25.58 -23.56
CA LYS A 66 -7.14 25.08 -24.15
C LYS A 66 -6.39 24.17 -23.18
N TYR A 67 -6.32 24.59 -21.92
CA TYR A 67 -5.70 23.81 -20.86
C TYR A 67 -6.49 22.51 -20.60
N PHE A 68 -7.81 22.59 -20.49
CA PHE A 68 -8.67 21.41 -20.31
C PHE A 68 -8.48 20.40 -21.45
N ASN A 69 -8.47 20.85 -22.71
CA ASN A 69 -8.20 19.97 -23.84
C ASN A 69 -6.78 19.36 -23.78
N SER A 70 -5.79 20.08 -23.28
CA SER A 70 -4.44 19.50 -23.09
C SER A 70 -4.44 18.38 -22.05
N LEU A 71 -5.21 18.52 -20.96
CA LEU A 71 -5.32 17.50 -19.91
C LEU A 71 -6.03 16.23 -20.39
N ILE A 72 -7.12 16.37 -21.17
CA ILE A 72 -7.88 15.22 -21.71
C ILE A 72 -6.99 14.40 -22.66
N ASN A 73 -6.14 15.06 -23.44
CA ASN A 73 -5.29 14.41 -24.43
C ASN A 73 -3.91 14.01 -23.87
N ASP A 74 -3.63 14.30 -22.61
CA ASP A 74 -2.37 13.92 -21.97
C ASP A 74 -2.38 12.41 -21.64
N LYS A 75 -1.43 11.67 -22.22
CA LYS A 75 -1.26 10.22 -22.01
C LYS A 75 -0.93 9.88 -20.55
N ALA A 76 -0.39 10.82 -19.79
CA ALA A 76 -0.15 10.63 -18.36
C ALA A 76 -1.43 10.71 -17.52
N ALA A 77 -2.58 11.02 -18.14
CA ALA A 77 -3.90 11.09 -17.51
C ALA A 77 -3.91 11.84 -16.17
N PRO A 78 -3.51 13.14 -16.14
CA PRO A 78 -3.37 13.90 -14.91
C PRO A 78 -4.68 14.17 -14.18
N MET A 79 -5.83 14.01 -14.86
CA MET A 79 -7.15 14.18 -14.27
C MET A 79 -7.62 12.99 -13.44
N ILE A 80 -6.96 11.84 -13.53
CA ILE A 80 -7.26 10.69 -12.68
C ILE A 80 -6.66 10.90 -11.30
N ASN A 81 -7.51 10.89 -10.26
CA ASN A 81 -7.01 10.85 -8.88
C ASN A 81 -6.52 9.42 -8.57
N ARG A 82 -5.21 9.23 -8.66
CA ARG A 82 -4.62 7.91 -8.45
C ARG A 82 -4.75 7.39 -7.03
N ALA A 83 -4.89 8.29 -6.06
CA ALA A 83 -5.07 7.88 -4.68
C ALA A 83 -6.41 7.16 -4.44
N THR A 84 -7.46 7.54 -5.17
CA THR A 84 -8.83 7.03 -4.96
C THR A 84 -9.37 6.20 -6.11
N GLN A 85 -8.85 6.39 -7.34
CA GLN A 85 -9.43 5.82 -8.56
C GLN A 85 -8.55 4.80 -9.26
N SER A 86 -7.22 4.80 -9.04
CA SER A 86 -6.32 3.79 -9.62
C SER A 86 -6.18 2.59 -8.71
N PHE A 87 -6.31 1.41 -9.28
CA PHE A 87 -6.17 0.15 -8.57
C PHE A 87 -4.90 -0.59 -8.97
N THR A 88 -4.29 -1.22 -7.97
CA THR A 88 -3.22 -2.21 -8.17
C THR A 88 -3.46 -3.41 -7.26
N ALA A 89 -2.84 -4.52 -7.56
CA ALA A 89 -2.68 -5.58 -6.58
C ALA A 89 -1.79 -5.06 -5.43
N PRO A 90 -2.09 -5.38 -4.16
CA PRO A 90 -1.32 -4.86 -3.02
C PRO A 90 0.08 -5.48 -2.92
N GLY A 91 0.32 -6.61 -3.58
CA GLY A 91 1.55 -7.37 -3.41
C GLY A 91 1.84 -7.68 -1.94
N SER A 92 3.09 -7.68 -1.57
CA SER A 92 3.50 -8.05 -0.21
C SER A 92 3.01 -7.12 0.90
N THR A 93 2.39 -5.96 0.61
CA THR A 93 1.72 -5.15 1.65
C THR A 93 0.50 -5.85 2.25
N TYR A 94 -0.01 -6.88 1.58
CA TYR A 94 -1.13 -7.70 2.04
C TYR A 94 -0.75 -8.76 3.10
N LYS A 95 0.54 -9.08 3.25
CA LYS A 95 1.01 -10.16 4.14
C LYS A 95 0.65 -9.99 5.61
N PRO A 96 0.61 -8.79 6.21
CA PRO A 96 0.05 -8.59 7.55
C PRO A 96 -1.42 -9.06 7.65
N CYS A 97 -2.27 -8.77 6.66
CA CYS A 97 -3.65 -9.28 6.60
C CYS A 97 -3.69 -10.82 6.59
N THR A 98 -2.86 -11.44 5.76
CA THR A 98 -2.74 -12.92 5.71
C THR A 98 -2.24 -13.49 7.03
N THR A 99 -1.35 -12.80 7.73
CA THR A 99 -0.89 -13.20 9.07
C THR A 99 -2.04 -13.16 10.07
N ILE A 100 -2.80 -12.07 10.10
CA ILE A 100 -3.99 -11.93 10.96
C ILE A 100 -4.98 -13.08 10.68
N ALA A 101 -5.31 -13.31 9.40
CA ALA A 101 -6.21 -14.39 9.00
C ALA A 101 -5.72 -15.77 9.47
N GLY A 102 -4.42 -16.03 9.31
CA GLY A 102 -3.83 -17.30 9.71
C GLY A 102 -3.82 -17.52 11.22
N LEU A 103 -3.53 -16.48 12.00
CA LEU A 103 -3.50 -16.52 13.47
C LEU A 103 -4.91 -16.63 14.07
N ASP A 104 -5.85 -15.80 13.61
CA ASP A 104 -7.21 -15.77 14.16
C ASP A 104 -8.01 -17.04 13.86
N THR A 105 -7.80 -17.63 12.67
CA THR A 105 -8.41 -18.92 12.33
C THR A 105 -7.74 -20.13 13.01
N GLY A 106 -6.62 -19.91 13.71
CA GLY A 106 -5.80 -21.00 14.28
C GLY A 106 -5.08 -21.84 13.23
N THR A 107 -5.05 -21.39 11.96
CA THR A 107 -4.31 -22.07 10.86
C THR A 107 -2.81 -22.07 11.12
N ILE A 108 -2.31 -21.03 11.77
CA ILE A 108 -0.95 -20.90 12.29
C ILE A 108 -1.01 -20.33 13.72
N SER A 109 0.08 -20.51 14.46
CA SER A 109 0.41 -19.77 15.68
C SER A 109 1.59 -18.84 15.42
N SER A 110 1.90 -17.92 16.33
CA SER A 110 3.08 -17.04 16.22
C SER A 110 4.40 -17.82 16.08
N GLY A 111 4.50 -18.99 16.70
CA GLY A 111 5.66 -19.91 16.63
C GLY A 111 5.62 -20.91 15.47
N THR A 112 4.55 -20.92 14.65
CA THR A 112 4.49 -21.83 13.50
C THR A 112 5.61 -21.54 12.51
N THR A 113 6.48 -22.53 12.29
CA THR A 113 7.65 -22.41 11.42
C THR A 113 7.42 -23.10 10.09
N PHE A 114 7.68 -22.42 8.98
CA PHE A 114 7.80 -23.00 7.66
C PHE A 114 9.22 -22.79 7.12
N TYR A 115 9.77 -23.83 6.50
CA TYR A 115 11.09 -23.75 5.86
C TYR A 115 10.96 -23.23 4.43
N CYS A 116 11.66 -22.16 4.11
CA CYS A 116 11.74 -21.60 2.77
C CYS A 116 13.00 -22.05 2.07
N SER A 117 12.85 -22.98 1.12
CA SER A 117 13.91 -23.43 0.21
C SER A 117 14.06 -22.55 -1.04
N GLY A 118 13.21 -21.53 -1.21
CA GLY A 118 13.08 -20.73 -2.44
C GLY A 118 11.95 -21.18 -3.36
N SER A 119 11.32 -22.32 -3.09
CA SER A 119 10.18 -22.89 -3.84
C SER A 119 9.10 -23.41 -2.91
N PHE A 120 7.85 -23.39 -3.37
CA PHE A 120 6.70 -23.96 -2.67
C PHE A 120 6.19 -25.17 -3.46
N ASP A 121 6.53 -26.37 -3.02
CA ASP A 121 6.43 -27.60 -3.79
C ASP A 121 5.11 -28.37 -3.59
N LYS A 122 4.15 -27.82 -2.82
CA LYS A 122 2.84 -28.48 -2.59
C LYS A 122 1.89 -28.38 -3.80
N VAL A 123 2.21 -27.57 -4.81
CA VAL A 123 1.41 -27.37 -6.03
C VAL A 123 2.28 -27.33 -7.29
N THR A 124 1.67 -27.63 -8.44
CA THR A 124 2.37 -27.61 -9.74
C THR A 124 1.64 -26.66 -10.70
N PRO A 125 2.35 -25.68 -11.33
CA PRO A 125 3.76 -25.38 -11.15
C PRO A 125 4.07 -24.80 -9.77
N ALA A 126 5.26 -25.10 -9.22
CA ALA A 126 5.68 -24.64 -7.91
C ALA A 126 6.02 -23.13 -7.95
N PRO A 127 5.28 -22.26 -7.24
CA PRO A 127 5.59 -20.85 -7.19
C PRO A 127 6.85 -20.59 -6.37
N ARG A 128 7.62 -19.55 -6.75
CA ARG A 128 8.93 -19.27 -6.18
C ARG A 128 8.89 -18.11 -5.18
N CYS A 129 9.80 -18.17 -4.20
CA CYS A 129 10.12 -17.01 -3.40
C CYS A 129 10.95 -16.01 -4.22
N TRP A 130 10.87 -14.72 -3.86
CA TRP A 130 11.73 -13.71 -4.45
C TRP A 130 13.24 -14.00 -4.17
N ARG A 131 13.53 -14.57 -2.98
CA ARG A 131 14.85 -15.08 -2.64
C ARG A 131 14.96 -16.53 -3.08
N LEU A 132 15.57 -16.77 -4.22
CA LEU A 132 15.64 -18.09 -4.84
C LEU A 132 16.45 -19.10 -4.02
N SER A 133 17.43 -18.64 -3.20
CA SER A 133 18.18 -19.49 -2.28
C SER A 133 17.41 -19.86 -0.99
N GLY A 134 16.20 -19.29 -0.84
CA GLY A 134 15.37 -19.46 0.36
C GLY A 134 15.79 -18.58 1.54
N HIS A 135 14.89 -18.49 2.52
CA HIS A 135 15.11 -17.75 3.77
C HIS A 135 15.45 -18.68 4.95
N GLY A 136 15.31 -20.01 4.77
CA GLY A 136 15.42 -20.96 5.87
C GLY A 136 14.14 -21.06 6.69
N GLY A 137 14.25 -21.28 7.98
CA GLY A 137 13.11 -21.36 8.90
C GLY A 137 12.55 -19.97 9.23
N GLU A 138 11.26 -19.78 8.96
CA GLU A 138 10.56 -18.53 9.18
C GLU A 138 9.38 -18.73 10.11
N VAL A 139 9.16 -17.79 11.03
CA VAL A 139 7.92 -17.62 11.80
C VAL A 139 7.18 -16.37 11.31
N ALA A 140 5.94 -16.16 11.78
CA ALA A 140 5.08 -15.09 11.28
C ALA A 140 5.76 -13.71 11.23
N ALA A 141 6.38 -13.26 12.33
CA ALA A 141 7.04 -11.96 12.40
C ALA A 141 8.23 -11.84 11.45
N THR A 142 9.12 -12.85 11.41
CA THR A 142 10.28 -12.83 10.50
C THR A 142 9.85 -12.97 9.04
N ALA A 143 8.79 -13.71 8.75
CA ALA A 143 8.23 -13.82 7.40
C ALA A 143 7.64 -12.49 6.89
N ILE A 144 7.06 -11.65 7.77
CA ILE A 144 6.67 -10.27 7.43
C ILE A 144 7.92 -9.44 7.12
N ARG A 145 8.94 -9.48 7.99
CA ARG A 145 10.23 -8.77 7.80
C ARG A 145 10.86 -9.10 6.46
N ASP A 146 11.08 -10.39 6.22
CA ASP A 146 11.81 -10.89 5.05
C ASP A 146 10.92 -11.00 3.81
N SER A 147 9.64 -10.65 3.96
CA SER A 147 8.65 -10.76 2.87
C SER A 147 8.66 -12.15 2.22
N CYS A 148 8.79 -13.23 3.02
CA CYS A 148 8.97 -14.59 2.54
C CYS A 148 7.71 -15.12 1.84
N ASN A 149 7.74 -15.28 0.52
CA ASN A 149 6.57 -15.79 -0.23
C ASN A 149 6.23 -17.23 0.17
N VAL A 150 7.23 -18.09 0.38
CA VAL A 150 6.97 -19.50 0.71
C VAL A 150 6.24 -19.65 2.04
N TYR A 151 6.57 -18.83 3.05
CA TYR A 151 5.80 -18.79 4.29
C TYR A 151 4.32 -18.51 4.01
N PHE A 152 4.03 -17.46 3.28
CA PHE A 152 2.66 -17.03 2.98
C PHE A 152 1.94 -17.94 1.99
N TYR A 153 2.65 -18.62 1.09
CA TYR A 153 2.06 -19.69 0.28
C TYR A 153 1.57 -20.85 1.15
N ASN A 154 2.34 -21.23 2.20
CA ASN A 154 1.89 -22.24 3.17
C ASN A 154 0.66 -21.75 3.94
N VAL A 155 0.63 -20.49 4.39
CA VAL A 155 -0.55 -19.94 5.07
C VAL A 155 -1.77 -19.98 4.15
N GLY A 156 -1.65 -19.46 2.90
CA GLY A 156 -2.74 -19.46 1.92
C GLY A 156 -3.21 -20.86 1.54
N TYR A 157 -2.29 -21.81 1.39
CA TYR A 157 -2.62 -23.21 1.16
C TYR A 157 -3.40 -23.80 2.35
N ASN A 158 -2.91 -23.60 3.56
CA ASN A 158 -3.54 -24.15 4.78
C ASN A 158 -4.91 -23.51 5.05
N LEU A 159 -5.08 -22.19 4.80
CA LEU A 159 -6.38 -21.51 4.84
C LEU A 159 -7.38 -22.08 3.83
N ALA A 160 -6.89 -22.63 2.72
CA ALA A 160 -7.71 -23.28 1.71
C ALA A 160 -7.99 -24.77 2.01
N CYS A 161 -7.34 -25.36 3.02
CA CYS A 161 -7.61 -26.73 3.44
C CYS A 161 -8.81 -26.77 4.41
N ARG A 162 -9.83 -27.53 4.06
CA ARG A 162 -10.98 -27.78 4.93
C ARG A 162 -10.59 -28.73 6.08
N LYS A 163 -11.47 -28.85 7.07
CA LYS A 163 -11.26 -29.76 8.23
C LYS A 163 -11.04 -31.22 7.83
N ASP A 164 -11.57 -31.66 6.70
CA ASP A 164 -11.38 -32.98 6.14
C ASP A 164 -10.07 -33.17 5.36
N GLY A 165 -9.22 -32.10 5.30
CA GLY A 165 -7.96 -32.08 4.59
C GLY A 165 -8.07 -31.74 3.10
N THR A 166 -9.27 -31.57 2.54
CA THR A 166 -9.44 -31.23 1.12
C THR A 166 -9.07 -29.77 0.86
N TYR A 167 -8.22 -29.56 -0.15
CA TYR A 167 -7.88 -28.22 -0.65
C TYR A 167 -9.04 -27.63 -1.46
N ASN A 168 -9.45 -26.42 -1.12
CA ASN A 168 -10.46 -25.66 -1.84
C ASN A 168 -10.07 -24.17 -1.90
N SER A 169 -9.61 -23.72 -3.05
CA SER A 169 -9.14 -22.34 -3.24
C SER A 169 -10.21 -21.30 -2.91
N THR A 170 -11.48 -21.55 -3.26
CA THR A 170 -12.59 -20.62 -2.96
C THR A 170 -12.80 -20.49 -1.45
N TYR A 171 -12.67 -21.57 -0.69
CA TYR A 171 -12.74 -21.51 0.77
C TYR A 171 -11.62 -20.64 1.36
N GLY A 172 -10.39 -20.79 0.86
CA GLY A 172 -9.25 -19.98 1.28
C GLY A 172 -9.40 -18.52 0.90
N THR A 173 -9.84 -18.22 -0.33
CA THR A 173 -10.07 -16.83 -0.75
C THR A 173 -11.22 -16.17 0.00
N SER A 174 -12.31 -16.89 0.31
CA SER A 174 -13.40 -16.34 1.12
C SER A 174 -12.93 -15.98 2.54
N THR A 175 -12.01 -16.77 3.10
CA THR A 175 -11.38 -16.41 4.39
C THR A 175 -10.55 -15.12 4.25
N LEU A 176 -9.69 -15.03 3.25
CA LEU A 176 -8.88 -13.82 3.01
C LEU A 176 -9.74 -12.58 2.73
N GLN A 177 -10.86 -12.74 1.99
CA GLN A 177 -11.84 -11.66 1.76
C GLN A 177 -12.42 -11.16 3.08
N LYS A 178 -12.84 -12.04 3.99
CA LYS A 178 -13.35 -11.67 5.32
C LYS A 178 -12.38 -10.76 6.06
N TYR A 179 -11.08 -11.11 6.07
CA TYR A 179 -10.08 -10.28 6.77
C TYR A 179 -9.71 -9.00 5.99
N SER A 180 -9.82 -9.00 4.66
CA SER A 180 -9.74 -7.77 3.87
C SER A 180 -10.86 -6.79 4.22
N ASP A 181 -12.08 -7.29 4.39
CA ASP A 181 -13.24 -6.49 4.81
C ASP A 181 -13.04 -5.96 6.24
N LEU A 182 -12.69 -6.84 7.18
CA LEU A 182 -12.43 -6.48 8.57
C LEU A 182 -11.34 -5.42 8.73
N LEU A 183 -10.34 -5.44 7.86
CA LEU A 183 -9.23 -4.47 7.90
C LEU A 183 -9.49 -3.23 7.02
N GLY A 184 -10.72 -3.06 6.50
CA GLY A 184 -11.17 -1.86 5.78
C GLY A 184 -10.65 -1.73 4.35
N MET A 185 -10.04 -2.79 3.76
CA MET A 185 -9.51 -2.73 2.39
C MET A 185 -10.58 -2.91 1.30
N SER A 186 -11.62 -3.70 1.55
CA SER A 186 -12.54 -4.16 0.50
C SER A 186 -13.82 -3.32 0.39
N THR A 187 -13.92 -2.25 1.17
CA THR A 187 -14.98 -1.26 1.12
C THR A 187 -14.42 0.13 0.80
N LYS A 188 -15.27 1.05 0.36
CA LYS A 188 -14.88 2.44 0.19
C LYS A 188 -14.43 3.01 1.54
N ALA A 189 -13.45 3.90 1.51
CA ALA A 189 -12.86 4.48 2.71
C ALA A 189 -13.74 5.56 3.36
N GLY A 190 -14.72 6.09 2.64
CA GLY A 190 -15.70 7.04 3.16
C GLY A 190 -15.39 8.51 2.88
N VAL A 191 -14.35 8.82 2.11
CA VAL A 191 -13.97 10.20 1.80
C VAL A 191 -15.04 10.90 0.94
N GLU A 192 -15.10 12.24 1.03
CA GLU A 192 -16.10 13.09 0.39
C GLU A 192 -15.90 13.30 -1.11
N ILE A 193 -14.87 12.67 -1.70
CA ILE A 193 -14.59 12.70 -3.14
C ILE A 193 -14.81 11.32 -3.77
N GLU A 194 -14.82 11.27 -5.09
CA GLU A 194 -15.07 10.02 -5.82
C GLU A 194 -14.02 8.95 -5.53
N GLU A 195 -14.50 7.78 -5.13
CA GLU A 195 -13.72 6.56 -4.94
C GLU A 195 -14.24 5.46 -5.86
N ASN A 196 -13.33 4.72 -6.51
CA ASN A 196 -13.67 3.45 -7.13
C ASN A 196 -13.88 2.36 -6.06
N SER A 197 -14.73 1.36 -6.36
CA SER A 197 -14.99 0.27 -5.44
C SER A 197 -13.87 -0.76 -5.45
N PRO A 198 -13.20 -1.03 -4.32
CA PRO A 198 -12.12 -2.01 -4.23
C PRO A 198 -12.64 -3.44 -4.36
N GLN A 199 -11.73 -4.37 -4.58
CA GLN A 199 -12.05 -5.79 -4.68
C GLN A 199 -11.00 -6.65 -3.99
N ALA A 200 -11.41 -7.47 -3.03
CA ALA A 200 -10.59 -8.57 -2.54
C ALA A 200 -10.53 -9.71 -3.55
N SER A 201 -9.39 -10.38 -3.65
CA SER A 201 -9.22 -11.49 -4.59
C SER A 201 -10.15 -12.67 -4.27
N ASN A 202 -10.76 -13.21 -5.31
CA ASN A 202 -11.58 -14.42 -5.28
C ASN A 202 -10.98 -15.59 -6.08
N THR A 203 -9.72 -15.45 -6.51
CA THR A 203 -9.00 -16.46 -7.29
C THR A 203 -7.73 -16.89 -6.58
N ASN A 204 -7.38 -18.17 -6.67
CA ASN A 204 -6.10 -18.72 -6.23
C ASN A 204 -5.65 -18.26 -4.82
N ALA A 205 -6.11 -18.96 -3.77
CA ALA A 205 -5.83 -18.62 -2.37
C ALA A 205 -4.32 -18.48 -2.06
N ILE A 206 -3.48 -19.27 -2.72
CA ILE A 206 -2.02 -19.24 -2.53
C ILE A 206 -1.43 -17.92 -3.05
N ALA A 207 -1.80 -17.51 -4.26
CA ALA A 207 -1.35 -16.22 -4.82
C ALA A 207 -1.98 -15.04 -4.08
N SER A 208 -3.27 -15.14 -3.69
CA SER A 208 -3.95 -14.09 -2.94
C SER A 208 -3.32 -13.84 -1.57
N ALA A 209 -2.79 -14.89 -0.91
CA ALA A 209 -2.13 -14.75 0.39
C ALA A 209 -0.84 -13.91 0.37
N ILE A 210 -0.24 -13.69 -0.79
CA ILE A 210 0.91 -12.77 -0.99
C ILE A 210 0.50 -11.44 -1.63
N GLY A 211 -0.81 -11.18 -1.72
CA GLY A 211 -1.35 -9.96 -2.34
C GLY A 211 -1.34 -9.96 -3.86
N GLN A 212 -1.20 -11.12 -4.49
CA GLN A 212 -1.39 -11.34 -5.93
C GLN A 212 -2.80 -11.90 -6.18
N GLY A 213 -3.09 -12.39 -7.36
CA GLY A 213 -4.43 -12.77 -7.74
C GLY A 213 -5.14 -11.61 -8.42
N ASN A 214 -6.44 -11.44 -8.18
CA ASN A 214 -7.23 -10.35 -8.78
C ASN A 214 -7.67 -9.29 -7.75
N HIS A 215 -6.84 -9.06 -6.72
CA HIS A 215 -7.03 -7.91 -5.82
C HIS A 215 -6.97 -6.58 -6.58
N LYS A 216 -7.82 -5.64 -6.16
CA LYS A 216 -7.87 -4.26 -6.67
C LYS A 216 -8.03 -3.31 -5.51
N TYR A 217 -6.94 -2.65 -5.12
CA TYR A 217 -6.94 -1.66 -4.03
C TYR A 217 -6.29 -0.37 -4.49
N SER A 218 -6.89 0.75 -4.09
CA SER A 218 -6.29 2.06 -4.25
C SER A 218 -5.31 2.35 -3.11
N THR A 219 -4.50 3.39 -3.27
CA THR A 219 -3.61 3.86 -2.19
C THR A 219 -4.40 4.28 -0.96
N LEU A 220 -5.61 4.82 -1.14
CA LEU A 220 -6.53 5.16 -0.06
C LEU A 220 -7.02 3.93 0.72
N ASN A 221 -7.38 2.84 0.02
CA ASN A 221 -7.77 1.59 0.69
C ASN A 221 -6.60 1.02 1.52
N LEU A 222 -5.37 1.09 1.01
CA LEU A 222 -4.18 0.67 1.74
C LEU A 222 -3.84 1.61 2.91
N ALA A 223 -4.16 2.91 2.82
CA ALA A 223 -4.03 3.84 3.92
C ALA A 223 -5.02 3.53 5.05
N ARG A 224 -6.31 3.27 4.73
CA ARG A 224 -7.30 2.83 5.71
C ARG A 224 -6.87 1.55 6.40
N TYR A 225 -6.41 0.58 5.63
CA TYR A 225 -5.88 -0.68 6.12
C TYR A 225 -4.72 -0.52 7.12
N VAL A 226 -3.70 0.25 6.78
CA VAL A 226 -2.56 0.42 7.68
C VAL A 226 -2.94 1.24 8.91
N THR A 227 -3.90 2.16 8.80
CA THR A 227 -4.49 2.89 9.93
C THR A 227 -5.20 1.93 10.88
N THR A 228 -5.97 0.97 10.35
CA THR A 228 -6.64 -0.08 11.13
C THR A 228 -5.62 -0.98 11.85
N ILE A 229 -4.51 -1.31 11.20
CA ILE A 229 -3.42 -2.06 11.88
C ILE A 229 -2.79 -1.21 12.97
N ALA A 230 -2.38 0.02 12.67
CA ALA A 230 -1.69 0.91 13.61
C ALA A 230 -2.48 1.13 14.92
N THR A 231 -3.80 1.06 14.84
CA THR A 231 -4.71 1.23 15.98
C THR A 231 -5.15 -0.09 16.62
N SER A 232 -4.57 -1.22 16.22
CA SER A 232 -4.96 -2.56 16.69
C SER A 232 -6.46 -2.82 16.51
N GLY A 233 -6.98 -2.46 15.31
CA GLY A 233 -8.32 -2.85 14.86
C GLY A 233 -9.36 -1.75 14.79
N LYS A 234 -9.06 -0.50 15.14
CA LYS A 234 -10.01 0.59 14.97
C LYS A 234 -10.06 1.00 13.49
N CYS A 235 -11.11 0.62 12.78
CA CYS A 235 -11.33 0.95 11.38
C CYS A 235 -12.18 2.21 11.27
N TYR A 236 -11.60 3.29 10.74
CA TYR A 236 -12.29 4.57 10.55
C TYR A 236 -12.95 4.69 9.17
N ASN A 237 -14.01 5.46 9.07
CA ASN A 237 -14.33 6.17 7.85
C ASN A 237 -13.35 7.35 7.75
N LEU A 238 -12.59 7.39 6.66
CA LEU A 238 -11.60 8.45 6.45
C LEU A 238 -12.31 9.72 5.95
N THR A 239 -11.74 10.89 6.27
CA THR A 239 -12.32 12.17 5.89
C THR A 239 -11.23 13.16 5.43
N LEU A 240 -11.61 14.02 4.47
CA LEU A 240 -10.82 15.16 4.01
C LEU A 240 -11.23 16.47 4.70
N ILE A 241 -12.34 16.44 5.45
CA ILE A 241 -12.92 17.61 6.09
C ILE A 241 -12.55 17.60 7.58
N ASP A 242 -11.70 18.53 8.01
CA ASP A 242 -11.42 18.80 9.42
C ASP A 242 -12.56 19.61 10.05
N LYS A 243 -12.92 20.76 9.44
CA LYS A 243 -13.98 21.63 9.94
C LYS A 243 -14.59 22.49 8.85
N ILE A 244 -15.79 22.99 9.12
CA ILE A 244 -16.49 23.99 8.31
C ILE A 244 -16.57 25.28 9.11
N THR A 245 -16.16 26.41 8.52
CA THR A 245 -16.24 27.75 9.12
C THR A 245 -17.12 28.66 8.29
N ASP A 246 -17.65 29.72 8.95
CA ASP A 246 -18.27 30.85 8.25
C ASP A 246 -17.19 31.78 7.65
N SER A 247 -17.63 32.86 6.99
CA SER A 247 -16.73 33.86 6.39
C SER A 247 -15.86 34.62 7.39
N ASP A 248 -16.25 34.65 8.65
CA ASP A 248 -15.56 35.31 9.75
C ASP A 248 -14.59 34.39 10.49
N GLY A 249 -14.53 33.11 10.07
CA GLY A 249 -13.66 32.09 10.65
C GLY A 249 -14.25 31.36 11.85
N ASN A 250 -15.52 31.64 12.24
CA ASN A 250 -16.17 30.92 13.33
C ASN A 250 -16.49 29.49 12.88
N VAL A 251 -16.21 28.53 13.74
CA VAL A 251 -16.48 27.11 13.45
C VAL A 251 -18.00 26.88 13.45
N ILE A 252 -18.55 26.45 12.30
CA ILE A 252 -19.95 26.01 12.15
C ILE A 252 -20.08 24.55 12.54
N ARG A 253 -19.10 23.72 12.14
CA ARG A 253 -19.05 22.28 12.43
C ARG A 253 -17.61 21.81 12.43
N GLU A 254 -17.21 21.11 13.46
CA GLU A 254 -16.01 20.26 13.47
C GLU A 254 -16.39 18.86 12.99
N ASN A 255 -15.47 18.20 12.32
CA ASN A 255 -15.66 16.82 11.96
C ASN A 255 -15.25 15.94 13.14
N GLU A 256 -16.10 15.03 13.55
CA GLU A 256 -15.79 14.06 14.60
C GLU A 256 -15.28 12.76 13.96
N ALA A 257 -14.35 12.10 14.64
CA ALA A 257 -13.83 10.81 14.24
C ALA A 257 -14.97 9.78 14.11
N GLU A 258 -15.16 9.23 12.93
CA GLU A 258 -16.18 8.21 12.67
C GLU A 258 -15.51 6.83 12.60
N VAL A 259 -15.72 6.02 13.64
CA VAL A 259 -15.29 4.62 13.66
C VAL A 259 -16.36 3.78 12.96
N ASP A 260 -16.02 3.22 11.80
CA ASP A 260 -16.90 2.31 11.06
C ASP A 260 -17.11 1.02 11.87
N HIS A 261 -16.03 0.41 12.32
CA HIS A 261 -16.08 -0.76 13.20
C HIS A 261 -14.77 -1.00 13.97
N GLN A 262 -14.85 -1.82 15.00
CA GLN A 262 -13.71 -2.33 15.76
C GLN A 262 -13.47 -3.80 15.44
N VAL A 263 -12.23 -4.14 15.06
CA VAL A 263 -11.80 -5.51 14.83
C VAL A 263 -11.34 -6.11 16.15
N GLU A 264 -12.16 -6.99 16.72
CA GLU A 264 -11.89 -7.66 17.99
C GLU A 264 -11.01 -8.89 17.77
N LEU A 265 -9.72 -8.78 18.07
CA LEU A 265 -8.73 -9.84 18.03
C LEU A 265 -7.91 -9.86 19.33
N SER A 266 -7.29 -11.00 19.64
CA SER A 266 -6.38 -11.08 20.78
C SER A 266 -5.17 -10.15 20.58
N SER A 267 -4.68 -9.54 21.67
CA SER A 267 -3.49 -8.70 21.63
C SER A 267 -2.28 -9.40 21.01
N SER A 268 -2.13 -10.71 21.26
CA SER A 268 -1.03 -11.50 20.73
C SER A 268 -1.00 -11.57 19.19
N ILE A 269 -2.16 -11.46 18.53
CA ILE A 269 -2.25 -11.38 17.07
C ILE A 269 -1.69 -10.03 16.60
N TRP A 270 -2.16 -8.94 17.21
CA TRP A 270 -1.69 -7.59 16.92
C TRP A 270 -0.19 -7.47 17.20
N ASP A 271 0.28 -7.93 18.36
CA ASP A 271 1.69 -7.91 18.75
C ASP A 271 2.59 -8.59 17.70
N THR A 272 2.16 -9.76 17.20
CA THR A 272 2.91 -10.50 16.16
C THR A 272 3.02 -9.69 14.85
N VAL A 273 1.95 -9.03 14.44
CA VAL A 273 1.92 -8.23 13.21
C VAL A 273 2.73 -6.95 13.37
N HIS A 274 2.54 -6.25 14.49
CA HIS A 274 3.30 -5.04 14.81
C HIS A 274 4.80 -5.32 14.89
N GLU A 275 5.20 -6.39 15.57
CA GLU A 275 6.59 -6.83 15.63
C GLU A 275 7.15 -7.09 14.22
N GLY A 276 6.44 -7.85 13.40
CA GLY A 276 6.87 -8.15 12.03
C GLY A 276 7.03 -6.90 11.17
N MET A 277 6.10 -5.94 11.27
CA MET A 277 6.17 -4.68 10.55
C MET A 277 7.29 -3.76 11.07
N MET A 278 7.54 -3.74 12.39
CA MET A 278 8.66 -3.00 12.98
C MET A 278 10.01 -3.57 12.51
N LEU A 279 10.15 -4.90 12.55
CA LEU A 279 11.35 -5.57 12.05
C LEU A 279 11.58 -5.27 10.55
N ALA A 280 10.53 -5.20 9.74
CA ALA A 280 10.62 -4.84 8.34
C ALA A 280 11.08 -3.39 8.16
N GLY A 281 10.49 -2.43 8.89
CA GLY A 281 10.89 -1.03 8.85
C GLY A 281 12.36 -0.82 9.20
N ASN A 282 12.85 -1.51 10.22
CA ASN A 282 14.27 -1.48 10.61
C ASN A 282 15.21 -2.04 9.53
N SER A 283 14.71 -2.91 8.65
CA SER A 283 15.51 -3.50 7.55
C SER A 283 15.55 -2.62 6.29
N TYR A 284 14.65 -1.66 6.13
CA TYR A 284 14.56 -0.81 4.95
C TYR A 284 15.53 0.37 5.05
N ARG A 285 16.56 0.36 4.19
CA ARG A 285 17.68 1.31 4.24
C ARG A 285 17.29 2.79 4.25
N GLY A 286 16.23 3.18 3.53
CA GLY A 286 15.72 4.56 3.52
C GLY A 286 15.15 4.96 4.88
N ILE A 287 14.31 4.09 5.45
CA ILE A 287 13.58 4.32 6.70
C ILE A 287 14.50 4.18 7.92
N SER A 288 15.35 3.16 7.96
CA SER A 288 16.23 2.90 9.12
C SER A 288 17.22 4.04 9.44
N LYS A 289 17.50 4.91 8.46
CA LYS A 289 18.35 6.09 8.64
C LYS A 289 17.66 7.25 9.37
N LEU A 290 16.34 7.22 9.51
CA LEU A 290 15.58 8.31 10.14
C LEU A 290 15.70 8.31 11.67
N ASN A 291 16.40 7.34 12.27
CA ASN A 291 16.54 7.17 13.73
C ASN A 291 15.21 7.15 14.48
N MET A 292 14.16 6.65 13.84
CA MET A 292 12.81 6.51 14.37
C MET A 292 12.36 5.06 14.28
N LYS A 293 11.52 4.63 15.23
CA LYS A 293 10.84 3.34 15.12
C LYS A 293 9.64 3.48 14.20
N ILE A 294 9.74 2.93 13.01
CA ILE A 294 8.70 2.95 11.98
C ILE A 294 8.32 1.51 11.65
N ALA A 295 7.05 1.17 11.82
CA ALA A 295 6.53 -0.07 11.31
C ALA A 295 6.21 0.05 9.83
N ALA A 296 6.60 -0.94 9.02
CA ALA A 296 6.50 -0.85 7.58
C ALA A 296 6.22 -2.20 6.92
N LYS A 297 5.59 -2.19 5.76
CA LYS A 297 5.56 -3.33 4.84
C LYS A 297 5.62 -2.86 3.41
N SER A 298 6.68 -3.25 2.70
CA SER A 298 6.83 -2.98 1.27
C SER A 298 6.07 -4.01 0.42
N GLY A 299 5.68 -3.58 -0.77
CA GLY A 299 5.05 -4.40 -1.78
C GLY A 299 5.65 -4.17 -3.15
N THR A 300 5.79 -5.24 -3.89
CA THR A 300 6.05 -5.24 -5.32
C THR A 300 4.91 -6.02 -5.97
N ALA A 301 4.15 -5.38 -6.84
CA ALA A 301 3.00 -5.99 -7.47
C ALA A 301 3.22 -6.10 -8.98
N GLN A 302 3.23 -7.34 -9.46
CA GLN A 302 3.34 -7.64 -10.87
C GLN A 302 1.95 -7.79 -11.47
N GLU A 303 1.59 -6.95 -12.42
CA GLU A 303 0.33 -7.06 -13.17
C GLU A 303 0.52 -7.80 -14.49
N ASN A 304 1.64 -7.57 -15.15
CA ASN A 304 2.01 -8.29 -16.38
C ASN A 304 3.54 -8.41 -16.49
N THR A 305 4.01 -9.20 -17.43
CA THR A 305 5.45 -9.45 -17.65
C THR A 305 6.12 -8.49 -18.63
N LYS A 306 5.36 -7.54 -19.17
CA LYS A 306 5.86 -6.60 -20.20
C LYS A 306 6.19 -5.23 -19.62
N GLU A 307 5.63 -4.93 -18.47
CA GLU A 307 5.80 -3.65 -17.78
C GLU A 307 6.48 -3.87 -16.42
N PRO A 308 7.20 -2.87 -15.91
CA PRO A 308 7.79 -2.96 -14.58
C PRO A 308 6.72 -3.12 -13.49
N ASP A 309 7.09 -3.76 -12.41
CA ASP A 309 6.23 -3.96 -11.24
C ASP A 309 5.88 -2.62 -10.56
N HIS A 310 4.72 -2.56 -9.93
CA HIS A 310 4.35 -1.44 -9.06
C HIS A 310 5.13 -1.49 -7.76
N SER A 311 5.55 -0.32 -7.28
CA SER A 311 6.20 -0.14 -5.98
C SER A 311 5.20 0.39 -4.96
N LEU A 312 5.04 -0.33 -3.85
CA LEU A 312 4.10 0.02 -2.79
C LEU A 312 4.78 -0.03 -1.42
N LEU A 313 4.31 0.84 -0.54
CA LEU A 313 4.70 0.80 0.87
C LEU A 313 3.52 1.23 1.75
N VAL A 314 3.33 0.56 2.87
CA VAL A 314 2.45 0.97 3.96
C VAL A 314 3.24 1.04 5.26
N THR A 315 3.05 2.12 6.01
CA THR A 315 3.82 2.38 7.24
C THR A 315 2.99 3.10 8.28
N TYR A 316 3.41 3.04 9.53
CA TYR A 316 2.96 3.95 10.56
C TYR A 316 4.11 4.33 11.52
N SER A 317 4.00 5.50 12.12
CA SER A 317 5.03 6.09 13.01
C SER A 317 4.41 7.10 13.98
N PRO A 318 5.00 7.26 15.20
CA PRO A 318 5.96 6.33 15.84
C PRO A 318 5.36 4.95 16.08
N TYR A 319 6.22 3.93 16.22
CA TYR A 319 5.75 2.55 16.46
C TYR A 319 4.93 2.39 17.75
N ASP A 320 5.40 3.02 18.84
CA ASP A 320 4.83 2.82 20.16
C ASP A 320 3.53 3.67 20.39
N ASP A 321 3.36 4.81 19.73
CA ASP A 321 2.15 5.67 19.75
C ASP A 321 1.98 6.31 18.35
N PRO A 322 1.31 5.66 17.43
CA PRO A 322 1.19 6.13 16.05
C PRO A 322 0.53 7.51 15.95
N GLU A 323 1.19 8.43 15.24
CA GLU A 323 0.72 9.79 14.92
C GLU A 323 0.31 9.92 13.47
N ILE A 324 1.02 9.21 12.57
CA ILE A 324 0.68 9.16 11.16
C ILE A 324 0.83 7.75 10.59
N CYS A 325 -0.03 7.45 9.63
CA CYS A 325 0.11 6.31 8.75
C CYS A 325 0.33 6.80 7.33
N VAL A 326 1.20 6.14 6.58
CA VAL A 326 1.53 6.52 5.19
C VAL A 326 1.34 5.32 4.28
N SER A 327 0.61 5.52 3.20
CA SER A 327 0.52 4.58 2.08
C SER A 327 1.02 5.26 0.81
N THR A 328 1.95 4.62 0.11
CA THR A 328 2.50 5.10 -1.16
C THR A 328 2.40 4.04 -2.24
N CYS A 329 2.11 4.48 -3.45
CA CYS A 329 2.14 3.66 -4.66
C CYS A 329 2.80 4.43 -5.80
N ILE A 330 3.85 3.84 -6.39
CA ILE A 330 4.47 4.33 -7.62
C ILE A 330 4.20 3.28 -8.69
N GLN A 331 3.33 3.64 -9.63
CA GLN A 331 2.96 2.74 -10.71
C GLN A 331 4.19 2.49 -11.60
N HIS A 332 4.45 1.21 -11.87
CA HIS A 332 5.63 0.74 -12.62
C HIS A 332 6.97 1.26 -12.06
N GLY A 333 7.04 1.36 -10.72
CA GLY A 333 8.19 1.89 -9.96
C GLY A 333 9.39 0.92 -9.88
N TYR A 334 9.38 -0.21 -10.54
CA TYR A 334 10.39 -1.27 -10.62
C TYR A 334 10.60 -2.06 -9.33
N SER A 335 10.92 -1.39 -8.25
CA SER A 335 11.25 -2.03 -6.97
C SER A 335 10.60 -1.29 -5.81
N SER A 336 10.38 -1.97 -4.71
CA SER A 336 9.85 -1.34 -3.49
C SER A 336 10.77 -0.25 -2.90
N ASP A 337 12.03 -0.18 -3.32
CA ASP A 337 12.98 0.84 -2.85
C ASP A 337 12.49 2.26 -3.20
N THR A 338 11.86 2.42 -4.38
CA THR A 338 11.37 3.74 -4.81
C THR A 338 10.25 4.28 -3.90
N SER A 339 9.33 3.44 -3.43
CA SER A 339 8.31 3.86 -2.46
C SER A 339 8.86 3.97 -1.04
N ILE A 340 9.91 3.22 -0.69
CA ILE A 340 10.64 3.36 0.58
C ILE A 340 11.31 4.75 0.64
N ASP A 341 12.01 5.16 -0.41
CA ASP A 341 12.70 6.45 -0.48
C ASP A 341 11.68 7.61 -0.45
N LEU A 342 10.61 7.52 -1.24
CA LEU A 342 9.53 8.52 -1.21
C LEU A 342 8.91 8.65 0.19
N THR A 343 8.65 7.54 0.86
CA THR A 343 8.06 7.55 2.21
C THR A 343 9.05 8.08 3.25
N ALA A 344 10.34 7.78 3.11
CA ALA A 344 11.36 8.37 3.98
C ALA A 344 11.41 9.89 3.86
N ASP A 345 11.27 10.44 2.65
CA ASP A 345 11.20 11.90 2.45
C ASP A 345 9.90 12.51 3.01
N ILE A 346 8.76 11.80 2.93
CA ILE A 346 7.52 12.21 3.59
C ILE A 346 7.74 12.33 5.10
N TYR A 347 8.37 11.34 5.74
CA TYR A 347 8.67 11.39 7.18
C TYR A 347 9.64 12.52 7.55
N LYS A 348 10.68 12.77 6.74
CA LYS A 348 11.57 13.91 6.95
C LYS A 348 10.81 15.24 6.97
N ILE A 349 9.94 15.45 5.99
CA ILE A 349 9.14 16.67 5.89
C ILE A 349 8.19 16.78 7.09
N TYR A 350 7.48 15.72 7.42
CA TYR A 350 6.48 15.72 8.49
C TYR A 350 7.09 16.00 9.86
N TYR A 351 8.22 15.35 10.17
CA TYR A 351 8.90 15.50 11.46
C TYR A 351 10.00 16.56 11.46
N GLY A 352 10.21 17.30 10.36
CA GLY A 352 11.26 18.32 10.27
C GLY A 352 12.67 17.75 10.41
N LEU A 353 12.92 16.53 9.90
CA LEU A 353 14.22 15.87 9.92
C LEU A 353 15.08 16.33 8.74
N GLU A 354 16.42 16.42 8.94
CA GLU A 354 17.40 16.75 7.89
C GLU A 354 17.78 15.55 7.02
#